data_59393113ebfa52082a89401048d20943
#
_entry.id   59393113ebfa52082a89401048d20943
#
_cell.length_a   1.000
_cell.length_b   1.000
_cell.length_c   1.000
_cell.angle_alpha   90.00
_cell.angle_beta   90.00
_cell.angle_gamma   90.00
#
_symmetry.space_group_name_H-M   'P 1'
#
loop_
_entity.id
_entity.type
_entity.pdbx_description
1 polymer ?
#
loop_
_entity_poly.entity_id
_entity_poly.type
_entity_poly.pdbx_seq_one_letter_code
_entity_poly.pdbx_strand_id
1 'polypeptide(L)'
;MRLTRRVFSHSLLGTGLAGVLGPPALAQSGPAEGVHYVRLAEPAPAGPPGKIEVIEFFWYECPHCHAFEPALEAWAKRQPDDVAFRRVPVWFREEPFSAQQRLFYALEALELLPTLHRKVFFAIHNERTRLRTAEDLSAFALKNGVDPLKFVAAYNSFTVQSKSLQARQIAAAYKIDAVPAMGVHGRYYTNGTLANAGAERGSNDRMLGVVDALIAKVRQGNRA
;
A
#
# COMPACT_ATOMS: atom_id res chain seq x y z
N MET A 1 25.61 94.95 15.78
CA MET A 1 26.81 94.80 14.95
C MET A 1 27.22 93.33 15.01
N ARG A 2 27.40 92.65 13.83
CA ARG A 2 27.98 91.36 13.56
C ARG A 2 27.12 90.10 13.81
N LEU A 3 26.48 89.55 12.74
CA LEU A 3 26.92 88.55 11.75
C LEU A 3 26.91 87.12 12.32
N THR A 4 25.88 86.46 12.01
CA THR A 4 25.59 85.21 11.35
C THR A 4 26.71 84.19 11.18
N ARG A 5 26.42 82.94 11.52
CA ARG A 5 26.86 81.79 10.74
C ARG A 5 25.82 80.68 10.80
N ARG A 6 25.27 80.39 9.63
CA ARG A 6 24.40 79.28 9.32
C ARG A 6 25.26 78.01 9.31
N VAL A 7 24.85 77.01 10.00
CA VAL A 7 25.36 75.65 9.80
C VAL A 7 24.22 74.81 9.23
N PHE A 8 24.44 74.32 8.03
CA PHE A 8 23.59 73.37 7.32
C PHE A 8 23.86 71.99 7.88
N SER A 9 22.89 71.40 8.55
CA SER A 9 22.95 69.96 8.87
C SER A 9 22.16 69.17 7.84
N HIS A 10 22.88 68.37 7.06
CA HIS A 10 22.30 67.42 6.13
C HIS A 10 21.89 66.14 6.93
N SER A 11 20.58 65.97 7.06
CA SER A 11 20.01 64.73 7.58
C SER A 11 19.98 63.70 6.43
N LEU A 12 20.89 62.70 6.47
CA LEU A 12 20.77 61.49 5.65
C LEU A 12 19.68 60.61 6.24
N LEU A 13 18.53 60.53 5.52
CA LEU A 13 17.57 59.47 5.75
C LEU A 13 18.17 58.14 5.22
N GLY A 14 18.66 57.32 6.12
CA GLY A 14 18.96 55.91 5.84
C GLY A 14 17.69 55.09 5.80
N THR A 15 17.20 54.76 4.61
CA THR A 15 16.10 53.79 4.42
C THR A 15 16.66 52.39 4.69
N GLY A 16 16.48 51.92 5.92
CA GLY A 16 16.76 50.53 6.29
C GLY A 16 15.76 49.58 5.63
N LEU A 17 16.18 48.85 4.61
CA LEU A 17 15.44 47.73 4.03
C LEU A 17 15.47 46.58 5.03
N ALA A 18 14.47 46.52 5.92
CA ALA A 18 14.24 45.37 6.80
C ALA A 18 13.78 44.20 5.92
N GLY A 19 14.72 43.37 5.51
CA GLY A 19 14.43 42.07 4.88
C GLY A 19 13.64 41.23 5.85
N VAL A 20 12.37 41.01 5.57
CA VAL A 20 11.52 40.05 6.27
C VAL A 20 12.04 38.66 5.89
N LEU A 21 12.94 38.12 6.70
CA LEU A 21 13.26 36.69 6.68
C LEU A 21 12.03 35.96 7.19
N GLY A 22 11.16 35.56 6.26
CA GLY A 22 10.08 34.62 6.57
C GLY A 22 10.69 33.33 7.17
N PRO A 23 10.00 32.67 8.12
CA PRO A 23 10.48 31.42 8.67
C PRO A 23 10.75 30.46 7.50
N PRO A 24 11.84 29.66 7.55
CA PRO A 24 12.07 28.65 6.53
C PRO A 24 10.84 27.74 6.48
N ALA A 25 10.17 27.71 5.36
CA ALA A 25 9.14 26.72 5.10
C ALA A 25 9.80 25.39 5.30
N LEU A 26 9.44 24.68 6.38
CA LEU A 26 9.81 23.27 6.56
C LEU A 26 9.16 22.56 5.38
N ALA A 27 9.90 22.44 4.30
CA ALA A 27 9.54 21.54 3.22
C ALA A 27 9.36 20.18 3.89
N GLN A 28 8.13 19.69 3.94
CA GLN A 28 7.86 18.34 4.38
C GLN A 28 8.63 17.46 3.41
N SER A 29 9.80 17.02 3.83
CA SER A 29 10.60 16.10 3.04
C SER A 29 9.74 14.86 2.83
N GLY A 30 9.50 14.52 1.55
CA GLY A 30 8.72 13.35 1.18
C GLY A 30 9.27 12.07 1.84
N PRO A 31 8.62 10.92 1.64
CA PRO A 31 9.08 9.67 2.24
C PRO A 31 10.56 9.38 1.91
N ALA A 32 11.35 9.06 2.93
CA ALA A 32 12.78 8.79 2.82
C ALA A 32 13.07 7.30 2.69
N GLU A 33 14.00 6.94 1.80
CA GLU A 33 14.51 5.57 1.63
C GLU A 33 15.25 5.11 2.88
N GLY A 34 15.06 3.86 3.29
CA GLY A 34 15.62 3.31 4.52
C GLY A 34 14.84 3.69 5.79
N VAL A 35 13.88 4.62 5.72
CA VAL A 35 13.03 5.05 6.84
C VAL A 35 11.58 4.66 6.58
N HIS A 36 10.98 5.22 5.51
CA HIS A 36 9.56 5.04 5.20
C HIS A 36 9.31 3.95 4.16
N TYR A 37 10.31 3.59 3.40
CA TYR A 37 10.30 2.49 2.43
C TYR A 37 11.71 1.95 2.22
N VAL A 38 11.81 0.76 1.68
CA VAL A 38 13.09 0.17 1.23
C VAL A 38 13.07 -0.06 -0.28
N ARG A 39 14.24 0.08 -0.89
CA ARG A 39 14.49 -0.40 -2.23
C ARG A 39 14.91 -1.87 -2.15
N LEU A 40 14.34 -2.72 -2.99
CA LEU A 40 14.76 -4.11 -3.10
C LEU A 40 16.19 -4.17 -3.67
N ALA A 41 17.03 -5.01 -3.09
CA ALA A 41 18.40 -5.22 -3.58
C ALA A 41 18.40 -5.80 -5.01
N GLU A 42 17.47 -6.72 -5.27
CA GLU A 42 17.21 -7.27 -6.59
C GLU A 42 15.75 -6.96 -6.98
N PRO A 43 15.51 -6.48 -8.21
CA PRO A 43 14.15 -6.23 -8.66
C PRO A 43 13.33 -7.52 -8.67
N ALA A 44 12.13 -7.47 -8.10
CA ALA A 44 11.13 -8.52 -8.25
C ALA A 44 10.51 -8.46 -9.67
N PRO A 45 9.88 -9.54 -10.15
CA PRO A 45 9.18 -9.52 -11.43
C PRO A 45 8.22 -8.33 -11.50
N ALA A 46 8.33 -7.56 -12.57
CA ALA A 46 7.45 -6.42 -12.82
C ALA A 46 6.09 -6.88 -13.35
N GLY A 47 5.08 -6.07 -13.14
CA GLY A 47 3.74 -6.28 -13.66
C GLY A 47 3.61 -6.03 -15.17
N PRO A 48 2.39 -5.76 -15.65
CA PRO A 48 2.14 -5.58 -17.08
C PRO A 48 3.01 -4.49 -17.70
N PRO A 49 3.53 -4.70 -18.92
CA PRO A 49 4.31 -3.68 -19.62
C PRO A 49 3.57 -2.34 -19.74
N GLY A 50 4.29 -1.24 -19.55
CA GLY A 50 3.74 0.12 -19.65
C GLY A 50 2.91 0.57 -18.46
N LYS A 51 2.79 -0.26 -17.42
CA LYS A 51 2.07 0.08 -16.18
C LYS A 51 2.99 0.08 -14.97
N ILE A 52 2.65 0.91 -14.00
CA ILE A 52 3.29 0.89 -12.68
C ILE A 52 2.50 -0.09 -11.82
N GLU A 53 3.07 -1.27 -11.58
CA GLU A 53 2.43 -2.25 -10.72
C GLU A 53 2.50 -1.85 -9.26
N VAL A 54 1.37 -1.97 -8.56
CA VAL A 54 1.28 -1.86 -7.10
C VAL A 54 0.64 -3.12 -6.55
N ILE A 55 1.34 -3.75 -5.61
CA ILE A 55 0.91 -4.99 -4.99
C ILE A 55 0.60 -4.73 -3.52
N GLU A 56 -0.59 -5.12 -3.07
CA GLU A 56 -0.83 -5.34 -1.66
C GLU A 56 -0.50 -6.79 -1.30
N PHE A 57 0.34 -6.98 -0.30
CA PHE A 57 0.51 -8.27 0.38
C PHE A 57 -0.35 -8.25 1.64
N PHE A 58 -1.25 -9.22 1.76
CA PHE A 58 -2.22 -9.28 2.85
C PHE A 58 -2.43 -10.72 3.34
N TRP A 59 -3.00 -10.85 4.51
CA TRP A 59 -3.47 -12.13 5.05
C TRP A 59 -4.85 -11.95 5.65
N TYR A 60 -5.78 -12.82 5.30
CA TYR A 60 -7.15 -12.71 5.78
C TYR A 60 -7.28 -12.76 7.31
N GLU A 61 -6.41 -13.45 8.02
CA GLU A 61 -6.41 -13.45 9.49
C GLU A 61 -5.71 -12.25 10.15
N CYS A 62 -5.14 -11.36 9.35
CA CYS A 62 -4.50 -10.17 9.88
C CYS A 62 -5.53 -9.06 10.18
N PRO A 63 -5.72 -8.64 11.44
CA PRO A 63 -6.66 -7.59 11.80
C PRO A 63 -6.27 -6.23 11.23
N HIS A 64 -4.97 -5.97 11.04
CA HIS A 64 -4.48 -4.75 10.41
C HIS A 64 -4.80 -4.70 8.92
N CYS A 65 -4.76 -5.84 8.22
CA CYS A 65 -5.21 -5.92 6.82
C CYS A 65 -6.72 -5.65 6.73
N HIS A 66 -7.53 -6.26 7.61
CA HIS A 66 -8.96 -5.98 7.67
C HIS A 66 -9.26 -4.49 7.90
N ALA A 67 -8.55 -3.85 8.83
CA ALA A 67 -8.70 -2.42 9.12
C ALA A 67 -8.19 -1.51 7.97
N PHE A 68 -7.27 -2.01 7.13
CA PHE A 68 -6.71 -1.27 5.99
C PHE A 68 -7.62 -1.29 4.76
N GLU A 69 -8.40 -2.35 4.56
CA GLU A 69 -9.23 -2.56 3.36
C GLU A 69 -10.08 -1.35 2.93
N PRO A 70 -10.82 -0.64 3.81
CA PRO A 70 -11.65 0.48 3.37
C PRO A 70 -10.83 1.62 2.73
N ALA A 71 -9.69 1.96 3.33
CA ALA A 71 -8.80 3.00 2.82
C ALA A 71 -8.13 2.58 1.52
N LEU A 72 -7.64 1.34 1.46
CA LEU A 72 -7.01 0.76 0.27
C LEU A 72 -7.96 0.65 -0.92
N GLU A 73 -9.19 0.19 -0.70
CA GLU A 73 -10.21 0.10 -1.76
C GLU A 73 -10.55 1.48 -2.33
N ALA A 74 -10.73 2.48 -1.44
CA ALA A 74 -10.96 3.85 -1.86
C ALA A 74 -9.76 4.44 -2.62
N TRP A 75 -8.54 4.12 -2.21
CA TRP A 75 -7.31 4.51 -2.88
C TRP A 75 -7.20 3.85 -4.27
N ALA A 76 -7.42 2.53 -4.35
CA ALA A 76 -7.31 1.77 -5.60
C ALA A 76 -8.28 2.28 -6.68
N LYS A 77 -9.52 2.65 -6.30
CA LYS A 77 -10.53 3.22 -7.22
C LYS A 77 -10.14 4.58 -7.80
N ARG A 78 -9.22 5.31 -7.18
CA ARG A 78 -8.76 6.63 -7.64
C ARG A 78 -7.51 6.57 -8.51
N GLN A 79 -6.90 5.39 -8.65
CA GLN A 79 -5.67 5.28 -9.40
C GLN A 79 -5.91 5.50 -10.89
N PRO A 80 -5.02 6.23 -11.56
CA PRO A 80 -5.09 6.43 -13.00
C PRO A 80 -4.71 5.14 -13.76
N ASP A 81 -5.05 5.10 -15.05
CA ASP A 81 -4.90 3.92 -15.90
C ASP A 81 -3.45 3.40 -16.03
N ASP A 82 -2.45 4.23 -15.76
CA ASP A 82 -1.05 3.81 -15.78
C ASP A 82 -0.63 3.02 -14.54
N VAL A 83 -1.51 2.90 -13.52
CA VAL A 83 -1.28 2.09 -12.31
C VAL A 83 -2.05 0.78 -12.39
N ALA A 84 -1.35 -0.33 -12.25
CA ALA A 84 -1.94 -1.67 -12.15
C ALA A 84 -1.90 -2.15 -10.70
N PHE A 85 -3.02 -2.02 -9.99
CA PHE A 85 -3.15 -2.52 -8.62
C PHE A 85 -3.62 -3.98 -8.60
N ARG A 86 -3.00 -4.79 -7.75
CA ARG A 86 -3.47 -6.16 -7.43
C ARG A 86 -3.16 -6.56 -6.00
N ARG A 87 -3.86 -7.57 -5.52
CA ARG A 87 -3.63 -8.18 -4.22
C ARG A 87 -2.91 -9.52 -4.33
N VAL A 88 -2.05 -9.79 -3.36
CA VAL A 88 -1.34 -11.06 -3.22
C VAL A 88 -1.56 -11.58 -1.80
N PRO A 89 -2.37 -12.62 -1.64
CA PRO A 89 -2.57 -13.24 -0.34
C PRO A 89 -1.30 -13.99 0.08
N VAL A 90 -0.87 -13.76 1.33
CA VAL A 90 0.27 -14.44 1.95
C VAL A 90 -0.16 -15.16 3.21
N TRP A 91 0.71 -16.00 3.75
CA TRP A 91 0.55 -16.67 5.04
C TRP A 91 1.93 -16.95 5.64
N PHE A 92 2.02 -16.91 6.97
CA PHE A 92 3.28 -16.99 7.71
C PHE A 92 3.40 -18.26 8.57
N ARG A 93 2.41 -19.13 8.51
CA ARG A 93 2.35 -20.36 9.28
C ARG A 93 2.12 -21.52 8.34
N GLU A 94 2.46 -22.74 8.82
CA GLU A 94 2.19 -23.97 8.07
C GLU A 94 0.68 -24.23 7.94
N GLU A 95 0.33 -25.29 7.18
CA GLU A 95 -1.06 -25.67 7.01
C GLU A 95 -1.85 -25.68 8.36
N PRO A 96 -3.12 -25.31 8.39
CA PRO A 96 -4.02 -25.12 7.25
C PRO A 96 -4.15 -23.65 6.75
N PHE A 97 -3.21 -22.78 7.02
CA PHE A 97 -3.33 -21.33 6.71
C PHE A 97 -3.24 -21.03 5.20
N SER A 98 -2.66 -21.92 4.41
CA SER A 98 -2.64 -21.83 2.93
C SER A 98 -4.05 -21.94 2.33
N ALA A 99 -5.02 -22.50 3.05
CA ALA A 99 -6.40 -22.63 2.60
C ALA A 99 -7.02 -21.27 2.24
N GLN A 100 -6.72 -20.23 3.01
CA GLN A 100 -7.24 -18.88 2.76
C GLN A 100 -6.58 -18.20 1.54
N GLN A 101 -5.32 -18.51 1.24
CA GLN A 101 -4.68 -18.05 0.01
C GLN A 101 -5.38 -18.67 -1.22
N ARG A 102 -5.66 -19.96 -1.18
CA ARG A 102 -6.40 -20.65 -2.24
C ARG A 102 -7.84 -20.16 -2.34
N LEU A 103 -8.50 -19.84 -1.21
CA LEU A 103 -9.82 -19.21 -1.20
C LEU A 103 -9.81 -17.91 -2.03
N PHE A 104 -8.84 -17.03 -1.81
CA PHE A 104 -8.73 -15.78 -2.57
C PHE A 104 -8.68 -16.06 -4.09
N TYR A 105 -7.81 -16.97 -4.52
CA TYR A 105 -7.67 -17.29 -5.95
C TYR A 105 -8.85 -18.07 -6.51
N ALA A 106 -9.56 -18.85 -5.70
CA ALA A 106 -10.81 -19.47 -6.11
C ALA A 106 -11.92 -18.43 -6.35
N LEU A 107 -12.04 -17.44 -5.45
CA LEU A 107 -12.96 -16.31 -5.62
C LEU A 107 -12.58 -15.44 -6.83
N GLU A 108 -11.29 -15.25 -7.09
CA GLU A 108 -10.82 -14.56 -8.29
C GLU A 108 -11.18 -15.30 -9.57
N ALA A 109 -10.95 -16.62 -9.62
CA ALA A 109 -11.28 -17.46 -10.77
C ALA A 109 -12.79 -17.51 -11.07
N LEU A 110 -13.61 -17.28 -10.05
CA LEU A 110 -15.07 -17.18 -10.16
C LEU A 110 -15.58 -15.74 -10.35
N GLU A 111 -14.66 -14.76 -10.46
CA GLU A 111 -14.99 -13.32 -10.57
C GLU A 111 -15.78 -12.76 -9.37
N LEU A 112 -15.62 -13.39 -8.20
CA LEU A 112 -16.36 -13.06 -6.97
C LEU A 112 -15.60 -12.15 -5.99
N LEU A 113 -14.34 -11.79 -6.26
CA LEU A 113 -13.58 -10.92 -5.38
C LEU A 113 -14.27 -9.58 -5.09
N PRO A 114 -14.86 -8.87 -6.08
CA PRO A 114 -15.50 -7.58 -5.82
C PRO A 114 -16.63 -7.65 -4.79
N THR A 115 -17.28 -8.80 -4.67
CA THR A 115 -18.43 -8.99 -3.78
C THR A 115 -18.11 -9.75 -2.51
N LEU A 116 -17.10 -10.63 -2.52
CA LEU A 116 -16.85 -11.55 -1.43
C LEU A 116 -15.55 -11.28 -0.66
N HIS A 117 -14.57 -10.55 -1.22
CA HIS A 117 -13.30 -10.30 -0.54
C HIS A 117 -13.49 -9.69 0.88
N ARG A 118 -14.27 -8.64 1.00
CA ARG A 118 -14.57 -8.02 2.29
C ARG A 118 -15.42 -8.91 3.20
N LYS A 119 -16.27 -9.76 2.63
CA LYS A 119 -17.07 -10.72 3.42
C LYS A 119 -16.20 -11.81 4.04
N VAL A 120 -15.10 -12.21 3.38
CA VAL A 120 -14.11 -13.14 3.97
C VAL A 120 -13.49 -12.50 5.23
N PHE A 121 -13.01 -11.27 5.14
CA PHE A 121 -12.51 -10.54 6.30
C PHE A 121 -13.57 -10.44 7.41
N PHE A 122 -14.80 -10.06 7.06
CA PHE A 122 -15.89 -9.94 8.02
C PHE A 122 -16.21 -11.27 8.71
N ALA A 123 -16.27 -12.38 7.95
CA ALA A 123 -16.50 -13.71 8.51
C ALA A 123 -15.42 -14.08 9.52
N ILE A 124 -14.15 -13.80 9.23
CA ILE A 124 -13.04 -14.14 10.12
C ILE A 124 -13.01 -13.24 11.36
N HIS A 125 -13.09 -11.91 11.20
CA HIS A 125 -12.83 -10.96 12.28
C HIS A 125 -14.08 -10.62 13.12
N ASN A 126 -15.26 -10.63 12.50
CA ASN A 126 -16.51 -10.24 13.15
C ASN A 126 -17.36 -11.48 13.54
N GLU A 127 -17.52 -12.45 12.62
CA GLU A 127 -18.27 -13.67 12.89
C GLU A 127 -17.42 -14.78 13.53
N ARG A 128 -16.08 -14.59 13.59
CA ARG A 128 -15.10 -15.55 14.16
C ARG A 128 -15.09 -16.91 13.47
N THR A 129 -15.43 -16.95 12.20
CA THR A 129 -15.35 -18.13 11.35
C THR A 129 -13.91 -18.32 10.89
N ARG A 130 -13.33 -19.50 11.10
CA ARG A 130 -11.88 -19.70 10.82
C ARG A 130 -11.53 -19.81 9.34
N LEU A 131 -12.42 -20.34 8.52
CA LEU A 131 -12.23 -20.54 7.07
C LEU A 131 -10.90 -21.27 6.75
N ARG A 132 -10.63 -22.35 7.43
CA ARG A 132 -9.37 -23.13 7.30
C ARG A 132 -9.58 -24.55 6.80
N THR A 133 -10.79 -25.08 6.88
CA THR A 133 -11.11 -26.44 6.40
C THR A 133 -11.95 -26.38 5.14
N ALA A 134 -12.01 -27.49 4.39
CA ALA A 134 -12.85 -27.61 3.22
C ALA A 134 -14.34 -27.38 3.55
N GLU A 135 -14.77 -27.86 4.72
CA GLU A 135 -16.12 -27.69 5.26
C GLU A 135 -16.43 -26.22 5.53
N ASP A 136 -15.55 -25.49 6.23
CA ASP A 136 -15.68 -24.05 6.52
C ASP A 136 -15.82 -23.25 5.23
N LEU A 137 -14.96 -23.54 4.25
CA LEU A 137 -14.91 -22.85 2.97
C LEU A 137 -16.15 -23.13 2.11
N SER A 138 -16.63 -24.37 2.09
CA SER A 138 -17.85 -24.75 1.39
C SER A 138 -19.09 -24.14 2.03
N ALA A 139 -19.15 -24.11 3.36
CA ALA A 139 -20.23 -23.46 4.11
C ALA A 139 -20.26 -21.94 3.85
N PHE A 140 -19.09 -21.29 3.82
CA PHE A 140 -18.97 -19.87 3.49
C PHE A 140 -19.45 -19.60 2.05
N ALA A 141 -19.01 -20.42 1.09
CA ALA A 141 -19.43 -20.31 -0.31
C ALA A 141 -20.95 -20.42 -0.43
N LEU A 142 -21.55 -21.46 0.15
CA LEU A 142 -23.01 -21.69 0.14
C LEU A 142 -23.78 -20.54 0.80
N LYS A 143 -23.34 -20.07 1.99
CA LYS A 143 -23.93 -18.92 2.71
C LYS A 143 -23.98 -17.65 1.84
N ASN A 144 -23.02 -17.50 0.93
CA ASN A 144 -22.90 -16.35 0.03
C ASN A 144 -23.46 -16.59 -1.38
N GLY A 145 -24.24 -17.66 -1.59
CA GLY A 145 -24.92 -17.95 -2.85
C GLY A 145 -24.00 -18.50 -3.94
N VAL A 146 -22.83 -19.00 -3.59
CA VAL A 146 -21.91 -19.65 -4.52
C VAL A 146 -22.23 -21.13 -4.58
N ASP A 147 -22.40 -21.67 -5.78
CA ASP A 147 -22.58 -23.11 -6.00
C ASP A 147 -21.38 -23.89 -5.42
N PRO A 148 -21.58 -24.80 -4.45
CA PRO A 148 -20.51 -25.54 -3.82
C PRO A 148 -19.67 -26.38 -4.79
N LEU A 149 -20.28 -26.97 -5.82
CA LEU A 149 -19.56 -27.77 -6.80
C LEU A 149 -18.64 -26.89 -7.66
N LYS A 150 -19.12 -25.74 -8.10
CA LYS A 150 -18.31 -24.75 -8.83
C LYS A 150 -17.17 -24.21 -7.95
N PHE A 151 -17.47 -23.93 -6.69
CA PHE A 151 -16.46 -23.47 -5.75
C PHE A 151 -15.35 -24.52 -5.53
N VAL A 152 -15.69 -25.76 -5.24
CA VAL A 152 -14.74 -26.86 -5.03
C VAL A 152 -13.91 -27.11 -6.30
N ALA A 153 -14.53 -27.10 -7.47
CA ALA A 153 -13.83 -27.22 -8.74
C ALA A 153 -12.81 -26.09 -8.96
N ALA A 154 -13.20 -24.83 -8.72
CA ALA A 154 -12.29 -23.69 -8.81
C ALA A 154 -11.16 -23.79 -7.78
N TYR A 155 -11.47 -24.05 -6.53
CA TYR A 155 -10.51 -24.14 -5.42
C TYR A 155 -9.43 -25.22 -5.66
N ASN A 156 -9.78 -26.34 -6.30
CA ASN A 156 -8.88 -27.43 -6.61
C ASN A 156 -8.24 -27.34 -8.01
N SER A 157 -8.55 -26.27 -8.77
CA SER A 157 -8.04 -26.12 -10.13
C SER A 157 -6.53 -25.90 -10.18
N PHE A 158 -5.92 -26.31 -11.29
CA PHE A 158 -4.50 -26.05 -11.59
C PHE A 158 -4.21 -24.53 -11.57
N THR A 159 -5.12 -23.70 -12.05
CA THR A 159 -4.99 -22.23 -12.04
C THR A 159 -4.81 -21.70 -10.62
N VAL A 160 -5.63 -22.14 -9.67
CA VAL A 160 -5.54 -21.72 -8.27
C VAL A 160 -4.23 -22.19 -7.63
N GLN A 161 -3.82 -23.41 -7.90
CA GLN A 161 -2.54 -23.95 -7.41
C GLN A 161 -1.35 -23.15 -7.96
N SER A 162 -1.34 -22.88 -9.27
CA SER A 162 -0.29 -22.11 -9.93
C SER A 162 -0.21 -20.66 -9.40
N LYS A 163 -1.36 -19.97 -9.23
CA LYS A 163 -1.41 -18.64 -8.64
C LYS A 163 -0.94 -18.61 -7.20
N SER A 164 -1.27 -19.62 -6.41
CA SER A 164 -0.79 -19.75 -5.03
C SER A 164 0.73 -19.94 -4.96
N LEU A 165 1.31 -20.68 -5.91
CA LEU A 165 2.76 -20.80 -6.02
C LEU A 165 3.42 -19.48 -6.43
N GLN A 166 2.87 -18.79 -7.42
CA GLN A 166 3.34 -17.46 -7.86
C GLN A 166 3.27 -16.44 -6.73
N ALA A 167 2.20 -16.46 -5.92
CA ALA A 167 2.06 -15.59 -4.75
C ALA A 167 3.19 -15.80 -3.74
N ARG A 168 3.58 -17.04 -3.49
CA ARG A 168 4.72 -17.36 -2.63
C ARG A 168 6.04 -16.83 -3.21
N GLN A 169 6.24 -17.01 -4.51
CA GLN A 169 7.46 -16.56 -5.19
C GLN A 169 7.57 -15.02 -5.17
N ILE A 170 6.49 -14.30 -5.44
CA ILE A 170 6.52 -12.85 -5.41
C ILE A 170 6.66 -12.30 -3.98
N ALA A 171 6.03 -12.92 -2.99
CA ALA A 171 6.21 -12.56 -1.58
C ALA A 171 7.66 -12.78 -1.12
N ALA A 172 8.29 -13.87 -1.54
CA ALA A 172 9.70 -14.15 -1.28
C ALA A 172 10.63 -13.14 -1.96
N ALA A 173 10.36 -12.75 -3.22
CA ALA A 173 11.13 -11.74 -3.95
C ALA A 173 11.07 -10.37 -3.28
N TYR A 174 9.94 -9.99 -2.70
CA TYR A 174 9.78 -8.79 -1.89
C TYR A 174 10.24 -8.94 -0.44
N LYS A 175 10.66 -10.15 -0.01
CA LYS A 175 11.04 -10.48 1.37
C LYS A 175 9.95 -10.09 2.38
N ILE A 176 8.69 -10.41 2.06
CA ILE A 176 7.55 -10.07 2.91
C ILE A 176 7.61 -10.83 4.23
N ASP A 177 7.74 -10.11 5.33
CA ASP A 177 7.81 -10.62 6.71
C ASP A 177 6.65 -10.12 7.59
N ALA A 178 5.92 -9.12 7.13
CA ALA A 178 4.77 -8.53 7.82
C ALA A 178 3.70 -8.06 6.83
N VAL A 179 2.45 -7.99 7.29
CA VAL A 179 1.31 -7.48 6.51
C VAL A 179 0.42 -6.56 7.37
N PRO A 180 -0.29 -5.59 6.78
CA PRO A 180 -0.31 -5.28 5.36
C PRO A 180 1.02 -4.68 4.89
N ALA A 181 1.38 -4.99 3.65
CA ALA A 181 2.57 -4.45 3.01
C ALA A 181 2.29 -4.09 1.55
N MET A 182 3.02 -3.10 1.03
CA MET A 182 2.83 -2.61 -0.33
C MET A 182 4.14 -2.72 -1.11
N GLY A 183 4.08 -3.37 -2.27
CA GLY A 183 5.16 -3.43 -3.23
C GLY A 183 4.88 -2.49 -4.40
N VAL A 184 5.90 -1.79 -4.90
CA VAL A 184 5.77 -0.86 -6.03
C VAL A 184 6.77 -1.21 -7.13
N HIS A 185 6.24 -1.58 -8.28
CA HIS A 185 6.95 -1.77 -9.55
C HIS A 185 8.16 -2.73 -9.48
N GLY A 186 8.07 -3.77 -8.65
CA GLY A 186 9.19 -4.69 -8.47
C GLY A 186 10.44 -4.10 -7.84
N ARG A 187 10.39 -2.85 -7.33
CA ARG A 187 11.57 -2.10 -6.88
C ARG A 187 11.51 -1.63 -5.44
N TYR A 188 10.34 -1.31 -4.94
CA TYR A 188 10.15 -0.67 -3.64
C TYR A 188 9.15 -1.43 -2.78
N TYR A 189 9.36 -1.37 -1.49
CA TYR A 189 8.54 -2.02 -0.47
C TYR A 189 8.30 -1.06 0.69
N THR A 190 7.08 -1.04 1.20
CA THR A 190 6.73 -0.39 2.46
C THR A 190 5.70 -1.22 3.22
N ASN A 191 5.59 -1.01 4.51
CA ASN A 191 4.57 -1.60 5.37
C ASN A 191 4.12 -0.57 6.43
N GLY A 192 3.17 -0.97 7.28
CA GLY A 192 2.64 -0.09 8.30
C GLY A 192 3.71 0.46 9.26
N THR A 193 4.74 -0.32 9.61
CA THR A 193 5.83 0.11 10.50
C THR A 193 6.72 1.14 9.81
N LEU A 194 7.19 0.85 8.61
CA LEU A 194 8.03 1.75 7.83
C LEU A 194 7.31 3.07 7.54
N ALA A 195 6.12 3.00 6.97
CA ALA A 195 5.38 4.19 6.56
C ALA A 195 5.05 5.14 7.72
N ASN A 196 4.98 4.61 8.93
CA ASN A 196 4.68 5.37 10.14
C ASN A 196 5.93 5.70 10.99
N ALA A 197 7.12 5.45 10.49
CA ALA A 197 8.35 5.79 11.20
C ALA A 197 8.39 7.29 11.55
N GLY A 198 8.72 7.61 12.80
CA GLY A 198 8.76 8.98 13.32
C GLY A 198 7.38 9.65 13.52
N ALA A 199 6.28 8.93 13.33
CA ALA A 199 4.94 9.47 13.56
C ALA A 199 4.48 9.22 15.01
N GLU A 200 3.87 10.22 15.64
CA GLU A 200 3.26 10.07 16.97
C GLU A 200 2.09 9.06 16.95
N ARG A 201 1.36 9.00 15.86
CA ARG A 201 0.30 8.03 15.62
C ARG A 201 0.41 7.47 14.21
N GLY A 202 0.37 6.14 14.10
CA GLY A 202 0.30 5.46 12.82
C GLY A 202 -1.06 5.65 12.14
N SER A 203 -1.07 5.72 10.81
CA SER A 203 -2.30 5.71 10.02
C SER A 203 -2.11 4.94 8.71
N ASN A 204 -3.20 4.39 8.21
CA ASN A 204 -3.25 3.73 6.90
C ASN A 204 -2.98 4.73 5.76
N ASP A 205 -3.43 5.98 5.91
CA ASP A 205 -3.24 7.03 4.92
C ASP A 205 -1.76 7.37 4.70
N ARG A 206 -0.92 7.24 5.75
CA ARG A 206 0.53 7.43 5.60
C ARG A 206 1.14 6.38 4.69
N MET A 207 0.75 5.11 4.84
CA MET A 207 1.25 4.05 3.97
C MET A 207 0.83 4.28 2.51
N LEU A 208 -0.41 4.68 2.26
CA LEU A 208 -0.88 5.05 0.92
C LEU A 208 -0.17 6.28 0.38
N GLY A 209 0.12 7.28 1.21
CA GLY A 209 0.94 8.45 0.83
C GLY A 209 2.37 8.09 0.44
N VAL A 210 3.00 7.12 1.13
CA VAL A 210 4.31 6.57 0.73
C VAL A 210 4.20 5.88 -0.63
N VAL A 211 3.16 5.09 -0.86
CA VAL A 211 2.91 4.41 -2.16
C VAL A 211 2.73 5.42 -3.29
N ASP A 212 1.95 6.49 -3.07
CA ASP A 212 1.76 7.55 -4.07
C ASP A 212 3.08 8.25 -4.42
N ALA A 213 3.92 8.54 -3.43
CA ALA A 213 5.26 9.09 -3.67
C ALA A 213 6.17 8.13 -4.46
N LEU A 214 6.09 6.82 -4.19
CA LEU A 214 6.84 5.81 -4.92
C LEU A 214 6.35 5.65 -6.36
N ILE A 215 5.05 5.73 -6.61
CA ILE A 215 4.47 5.77 -7.96
C ILE A 215 5.00 6.97 -8.73
N ALA A 216 4.99 8.16 -8.11
CA ALA A 216 5.53 9.38 -8.72
C ALA A 216 7.03 9.24 -9.05
N LYS A 217 7.81 8.64 -8.14
CA LYS A 217 9.25 8.34 -8.34
C LYS A 217 9.48 7.40 -9.53
N VAL A 218 8.69 6.34 -9.66
CA VAL A 218 8.78 5.42 -10.82
C VAL A 218 8.45 6.14 -12.13
N ARG A 219 7.38 6.96 -12.15
CA ARG A 219 7.02 7.75 -13.34
C ARG A 219 8.15 8.67 -13.80
N GLN A 220 8.83 9.32 -12.88
CA GLN A 220 9.96 10.20 -13.19
C GLN A 220 11.12 9.40 -13.77
N GLY A 221 11.47 8.25 -13.18
CA GLY A 221 12.54 7.38 -13.65
C GLY A 221 12.27 6.70 -14.99
N ASN A 222 11.01 6.54 -15.39
CA ASN A 222 10.64 5.97 -16.70
C ASN A 222 10.61 7.02 -17.84
N ARG A 223 10.73 8.30 -17.52
CA ARG A 223 10.76 9.42 -18.49
C ARG A 223 12.18 9.91 -18.82
N ALA A 224 13.15 9.48 -18.02
CA ALA A 224 14.56 9.81 -18.19
C ALA A 224 15.29 8.71 -18.99
#